data_bda781834ed5c5d2f6ebb54c21b94853
#
_entry.id   bda781834ed5c5d2f6ebb54c21b94853
#
_cell.length_a   1.000
_cell.length_b   1.000
_cell.length_c   1.000
_cell.angle_alpha   90.00
_cell.angle_beta   90.00
_cell.angle_gamma   90.00
#
_symmetry.space_group_name_H-M   'P 1'
#
loop_
_entity.id
_entity.type
_entity.pdbx_description
1 polymer ?
#
loop_
_entity_poly.entity_id
_entity_poly.type
_entity_poly.pdbx_seq_one_letter_code
_entity_poly.pdbx_strand_id
1 'polypeptide(L)'
;GMMVAVSTTERTSREEFGAMWRRQQPFWHAAMAVVWGAAVVVTLLDEPGPRGRGPSLALLGLMAVAYVVLGRRAMAHDDVRFAFAYHLIAWGSVLAIQVTDPDTQSWLMFFVLYSQLWAMLPARWAVITTFVVVTTFGFVRWAQADFATGDLSLIVISAVISAALSLSLGLFINRIVTEAETRAETIDELRAAQAELAASER
;
A
#
# COMPACT_ATOMS: atom_id res chain seq x y z
N GLY A 1 -1.51 10.15 -41.27
CA GLY A 1 -2.40 9.07 -40.82
C GLY A 1 -1.81 8.25 -39.65
N MET A 2 -0.49 8.11 -39.55
CA MET A 2 0.18 7.24 -38.56
C MET A 2 0.22 7.84 -37.12
N MET A 3 0.22 9.16 -36.99
CA MET A 3 0.32 9.82 -35.67
C MET A 3 -1.00 9.82 -34.87
N VAL A 4 -2.15 9.68 -35.52
CA VAL A 4 -3.47 9.62 -34.85
C VAL A 4 -3.80 8.22 -34.34
N ALA A 5 -3.28 7.17 -34.97
CA ALA A 5 -3.53 5.77 -34.56
C ALA A 5 -2.82 5.43 -33.21
N VAL A 6 -1.61 5.94 -33.00
CA VAL A 6 -0.83 5.70 -31.75
C VAL A 6 -1.55 6.32 -30.53
N SER A 7 -2.18 7.47 -30.69
CA SER A 7 -2.86 8.16 -29.57
C SER A 7 -4.18 7.48 -29.14
N THR A 8 -4.84 6.75 -30.03
CA THR A 8 -6.08 6.02 -29.71
C THR A 8 -5.79 4.71 -28.99
N THR A 9 -4.73 4.00 -29.34
CA THR A 9 -4.33 2.74 -28.71
C THR A 9 -3.84 2.96 -27.26
N GLU A 10 -3.04 4.00 -27.03
CA GLU A 10 -2.60 4.36 -25.66
C GLU A 10 -3.78 4.77 -24.76
N ARG A 11 -4.81 5.36 -25.32
CA ARG A 11 -5.98 5.80 -24.56
C ARG A 11 -6.85 4.59 -24.17
N THR A 12 -7.04 3.63 -25.06
CA THR A 12 -7.79 2.39 -24.77
C THR A 12 -7.11 1.52 -23.73
N SER A 13 -5.81 1.32 -23.79
CA SER A 13 -5.09 0.52 -22.80
C SER A 13 -5.11 1.17 -21.40
N ARG A 14 -5.04 2.50 -21.29
CA ARG A 14 -5.20 3.20 -20.01
C ARG A 14 -6.62 3.09 -19.44
N GLU A 15 -7.64 3.12 -20.30
CA GLU A 15 -9.03 2.97 -19.88
C GLU A 15 -9.33 1.55 -19.39
N GLU A 16 -8.79 0.53 -20.05
CA GLU A 16 -8.93 -0.88 -19.64
C GLU A 16 -8.17 -1.20 -18.36
N PHE A 17 -6.96 -0.67 -18.19
CA PHE A 17 -6.21 -0.76 -16.93
C PHE A 17 -6.98 -0.08 -15.79
N GLY A 18 -7.50 1.11 -16.03
CA GLY A 18 -8.36 1.81 -15.07
C GLY A 18 -9.64 1.01 -14.73
N ALA A 19 -10.20 0.27 -15.67
CA ALA A 19 -11.37 -0.58 -15.43
C ALA A 19 -11.01 -1.83 -14.61
N MET A 20 -9.87 -2.48 -14.87
CA MET A 20 -9.38 -3.61 -14.07
C MET A 20 -9.06 -3.17 -12.65
N TRP A 21 -8.38 -2.05 -12.48
CA TRP A 21 -8.06 -1.47 -11.18
C TRP A 21 -9.31 -1.12 -10.38
N ARG A 22 -10.33 -0.54 -11.02
CA ARG A 22 -11.63 -0.27 -10.39
C ARG A 22 -12.34 -1.54 -9.91
N ARG A 23 -12.18 -2.68 -10.58
CA ARG A 23 -12.73 -3.97 -10.14
C ARG A 23 -12.05 -4.51 -8.88
N GLN A 24 -10.78 -4.17 -8.65
CA GLN A 24 -10.03 -4.62 -7.48
C GLN A 24 -10.19 -3.69 -6.26
N GLN A 25 -10.65 -2.45 -6.46
CA GLN A 25 -10.86 -1.50 -5.37
C GLN A 25 -11.73 -2.04 -4.22
N PRO A 26 -12.85 -2.76 -4.44
CA PRO A 26 -13.64 -3.34 -3.35
C PRO A 26 -12.85 -4.30 -2.47
N PHE A 27 -11.95 -5.09 -3.07
CA PHE A 27 -11.06 -5.99 -2.32
C PHE A 27 -10.12 -5.20 -1.38
N TRP A 28 -9.51 -4.13 -1.88
CA TRP A 28 -8.63 -3.27 -1.07
C TRP A 28 -9.38 -2.58 0.06
N HIS A 29 -10.60 -2.12 -0.20
CA HIS A 29 -11.45 -1.54 0.84
C HIS A 29 -11.85 -2.57 1.91
N ALA A 30 -12.19 -3.78 1.49
CA ALA A 30 -12.52 -4.88 2.40
C ALA A 30 -11.30 -5.30 3.23
N ALA A 31 -10.13 -5.47 2.61
CA ALA A 31 -8.89 -5.81 3.30
C ALA A 31 -8.53 -4.75 4.36
N MET A 32 -8.63 -3.46 4.00
CA MET A 32 -8.41 -2.37 4.94
C MET A 32 -9.40 -2.43 6.11
N ALA A 33 -10.69 -2.60 5.83
CA ALA A 33 -11.73 -2.64 6.86
C ALA A 33 -11.54 -3.82 7.83
N VAL A 34 -11.17 -5.00 7.30
CA VAL A 34 -10.93 -6.20 8.12
C VAL A 34 -9.71 -6.02 9.03
N VAL A 35 -8.57 -5.59 8.47
CA VAL A 35 -7.33 -5.43 9.26
C VAL A 35 -7.47 -4.30 10.27
N TRP A 36 -8.07 -3.17 9.86
CA TRP A 36 -8.35 -2.05 10.74
C TRP A 36 -9.34 -2.46 11.86
N GLY A 37 -10.42 -3.18 11.50
CA GLY A 37 -11.39 -3.70 12.48
C GLY A 37 -10.72 -4.67 13.46
N ALA A 38 -9.84 -5.55 12.99
CA ALA A 38 -9.06 -6.42 13.85
C ALA A 38 -8.15 -5.64 14.80
N ALA A 39 -7.47 -4.59 14.31
CA ALA A 39 -6.63 -3.73 15.15
C ALA A 39 -7.45 -3.02 16.24
N VAL A 40 -8.65 -2.52 15.91
CA VAL A 40 -9.57 -1.92 16.90
C VAL A 40 -10.02 -2.94 17.93
N VAL A 41 -10.44 -4.14 17.50
CA VAL A 41 -10.89 -5.22 18.41
C VAL A 41 -9.75 -5.64 19.34
N VAL A 42 -8.56 -5.85 18.82
CA VAL A 42 -7.39 -6.20 19.64
C VAL A 42 -7.09 -5.09 20.65
N THR A 43 -7.06 -3.82 20.22
CA THR A 43 -6.86 -2.68 21.15
C THR A 43 -7.93 -2.61 22.25
N LEU A 44 -9.16 -3.04 21.97
CA LEU A 44 -10.24 -3.10 22.96
C LEU A 44 -10.12 -4.28 23.92
N LEU A 45 -9.54 -5.39 23.48
CA LEU A 45 -9.37 -6.61 24.27
C LEU A 45 -8.08 -6.64 25.06
N ASP A 46 -7.02 -5.96 24.58
CA ASP A 46 -5.75 -5.87 25.29
C ASP A 46 -5.88 -5.12 26.61
N GLU A 47 -4.95 -5.38 27.54
CA GLU A 47 -4.84 -4.58 28.75
C GLU A 47 -4.49 -3.13 28.38
N PRO A 48 -5.14 -2.14 29.03
CA PRO A 48 -4.87 -0.74 28.73
C PRO A 48 -3.45 -0.40 29.12
N GLY A 49 -2.68 0.14 28.19
CA GLY A 49 -1.36 0.70 28.45
C GLY A 49 -1.40 1.88 29.44
N PRO A 50 -0.26 2.45 29.80
CA PRO A 50 -0.15 3.51 30.85
C PRO A 50 -1.02 4.74 30.59
N ARG A 51 -1.36 5.01 29.33
CA ARG A 51 -2.20 6.15 28.90
C ARG A 51 -3.65 5.76 28.60
N GLY A 52 -4.02 4.49 28.86
CA GLY A 52 -5.33 3.95 28.50
C GLY A 52 -5.49 3.70 27.00
N ARG A 53 -6.62 3.15 26.60
CA ARG A 53 -6.96 2.80 25.19
C ARG A 53 -7.32 4.00 24.32
N GLY A 54 -7.68 5.13 24.92
CA GLY A 54 -8.19 6.32 24.23
C GLY A 54 -7.27 6.85 23.13
N PRO A 55 -5.99 7.10 23.38
CA PRO A 55 -5.05 7.59 22.38
C PRO A 55 -4.90 6.65 21.19
N SER A 56 -4.76 5.33 21.42
CA SER A 56 -4.61 4.33 20.37
C SER A 56 -5.86 4.25 19.49
N LEU A 57 -7.06 4.27 20.11
CA LEU A 57 -8.32 4.30 19.36
C LEU A 57 -8.52 5.59 18.57
N ALA A 58 -8.11 6.75 19.13
CA ALA A 58 -8.17 8.02 18.42
C ALA A 58 -7.26 8.03 17.18
N LEU A 59 -6.05 7.48 17.30
CA LEU A 59 -5.10 7.36 16.18
C LEU A 59 -5.58 6.37 15.12
N LEU A 60 -6.17 5.24 15.52
CA LEU A 60 -6.84 4.33 14.59
C LEU A 60 -8.02 5.02 13.88
N GLY A 61 -8.81 5.83 14.61
CA GLY A 61 -9.88 6.63 14.04
C GLY A 61 -9.36 7.66 13.03
N LEU A 62 -8.28 8.38 13.36
CA LEU A 62 -7.62 9.32 12.45
C LEU A 62 -7.16 8.63 11.17
N MET A 63 -6.58 7.44 11.28
CA MET A 63 -6.15 6.65 10.13
C MET A 63 -7.34 6.22 9.25
N ALA A 64 -8.46 5.81 9.85
CA ALA A 64 -9.67 5.47 9.10
C ALA A 64 -10.24 6.69 8.35
N VAL A 65 -10.29 7.85 8.99
CA VAL A 65 -10.70 9.11 8.35
C VAL A 65 -9.75 9.47 7.20
N ALA A 66 -8.43 9.40 7.43
CA ALA A 66 -7.43 9.65 6.39
C ALA A 66 -7.60 8.69 5.19
N TYR A 67 -7.88 7.41 5.45
CA TYR A 67 -8.16 6.45 4.40
C TYR A 67 -9.40 6.83 3.57
N VAL A 68 -10.51 7.17 4.23
CA VAL A 68 -11.76 7.52 3.54
C VAL A 68 -11.60 8.80 2.72
N VAL A 69 -10.93 9.81 3.27
CA VAL A 69 -10.80 11.14 2.65
C VAL A 69 -9.69 11.19 1.59
N LEU A 70 -8.53 10.62 1.90
CA LEU A 70 -7.33 10.72 1.07
C LEU A 70 -7.03 9.42 0.33
N GLY A 71 -7.03 8.27 1.03
CA GLY A 71 -6.67 6.98 0.46
C GLY A 71 -7.62 6.54 -0.66
N ARG A 72 -8.92 6.68 -0.46
CA ARG A 72 -9.91 6.38 -1.51
C ARG A 72 -9.78 7.31 -2.73
N ARG A 73 -9.49 8.59 -2.49
CA ARG A 73 -9.24 9.55 -3.58
C ARG A 73 -7.96 9.23 -4.34
N ALA A 74 -6.88 8.88 -3.64
CA ALA A 74 -5.64 8.47 -4.26
C ALA A 74 -5.86 7.28 -5.21
N MET A 75 -6.58 6.26 -4.76
CA MET A 75 -6.90 5.09 -5.59
C MET A 75 -7.86 5.40 -6.75
N ALA A 76 -8.81 6.31 -6.57
CA ALA A 76 -9.81 6.62 -7.59
C ALA A 76 -9.24 7.49 -8.73
N HIS A 77 -8.26 8.35 -8.44
CA HIS A 77 -7.75 9.36 -9.39
C HIS A 77 -6.28 9.17 -9.75
N ASP A 78 -5.63 8.12 -9.21
CA ASP A 78 -4.18 7.86 -9.36
C ASP A 78 -3.32 9.10 -8.98
N ASP A 79 -3.74 9.82 -7.92
CA ASP A 79 -3.08 11.03 -7.48
C ASP A 79 -2.06 10.73 -6.36
N VAL A 80 -0.81 10.77 -6.75
CA VAL A 80 0.35 10.51 -5.89
C VAL A 80 0.39 11.46 -4.67
N ARG A 81 -0.13 12.68 -4.77
CA ARG A 81 -0.12 13.65 -3.66
C ARG A 81 -1.06 13.19 -2.54
N PHE A 82 -2.27 12.74 -2.90
CA PHE A 82 -3.19 12.17 -1.92
C PHE A 82 -2.65 10.87 -1.32
N ALA A 83 -1.97 10.03 -2.12
CA ALA A 83 -1.31 8.83 -1.64
C ALA A 83 -0.24 9.15 -0.59
N PHE A 84 0.64 10.12 -0.85
CA PHE A 84 1.64 10.58 0.12
C PHE A 84 1.03 11.14 1.40
N ALA A 85 0.01 12.01 1.28
CA ALA A 85 -0.66 12.59 2.44
C ALA A 85 -1.33 11.51 3.30
N TYR A 86 -1.97 10.53 2.66
CA TYR A 86 -2.55 9.38 3.35
C TYR A 86 -1.48 8.57 4.10
N HIS A 87 -0.39 8.19 3.41
CA HIS A 87 0.67 7.37 4.02
C HIS A 87 1.39 8.10 5.15
N LEU A 88 1.59 9.42 5.04
CA LEU A 88 2.18 10.22 6.11
C LEU A 88 1.32 10.15 7.39
N ILE A 89 0.00 10.31 7.26
CA ILE A 89 -0.93 10.23 8.39
C ILE A 89 -1.01 8.79 8.92
N ALA A 90 -1.14 7.81 8.05
CA ALA A 90 -1.30 6.41 8.44
C ALA A 90 -0.05 5.88 9.16
N TRP A 91 1.15 6.04 8.58
CA TRP A 91 2.40 5.64 9.22
C TRP A 91 2.71 6.46 10.47
N GLY A 92 2.41 7.76 10.44
CA GLY A 92 2.53 8.63 11.62
C GLY A 92 1.63 8.18 12.76
N SER A 93 0.39 7.76 12.47
CA SER A 93 -0.54 7.24 13.48
C SER A 93 -0.04 5.92 14.08
N VAL A 94 0.42 4.97 13.26
CA VAL A 94 0.96 3.69 13.76
C VAL A 94 2.22 3.93 14.58
N LEU A 95 3.10 4.84 14.16
CA LEU A 95 4.28 5.23 14.92
C LEU A 95 3.91 5.87 16.27
N ALA A 96 2.92 6.75 16.27
CA ALA A 96 2.42 7.38 17.51
C ALA A 96 1.81 6.34 18.46
N ILE A 97 1.06 5.36 17.96
CA ILE A 97 0.56 4.23 18.75
C ILE A 97 1.76 3.48 19.36
N GLN A 98 2.75 3.13 18.57
CA GLN A 98 3.95 2.41 19.05
C GLN A 98 4.70 3.18 20.14
N VAL A 99 4.73 4.52 20.09
CA VAL A 99 5.35 5.36 21.13
C VAL A 99 4.50 5.45 22.39
N THR A 100 3.17 5.48 22.24
CA THR A 100 2.25 5.65 23.37
C THR A 100 1.89 4.34 24.06
N ASP A 101 1.90 3.25 23.32
CA ASP A 101 1.51 1.91 23.75
C ASP A 101 2.36 0.87 23.00
N PRO A 102 3.61 0.63 23.49
CA PRO A 102 4.57 -0.25 22.79
C PRO A 102 4.15 -1.71 22.69
N ASP A 103 3.28 -2.17 23.59
CA ASP A 103 2.83 -3.55 23.69
C ASP A 103 1.63 -3.85 22.81
N THR A 104 1.02 -2.81 22.22
CA THR A 104 -0.15 -2.98 21.34
C THR A 104 0.18 -3.71 20.03
N GLN A 105 -0.80 -4.43 19.52
CA GLN A 105 -0.71 -5.19 18.26
C GLN A 105 -0.81 -4.31 17.00
N SER A 106 -0.35 -3.06 17.08
CA SER A 106 -0.39 -2.10 15.95
C SER A 106 0.37 -2.57 14.70
N TRP A 107 1.30 -3.52 14.86
CA TRP A 107 2.01 -4.15 13.75
C TRP A 107 1.09 -4.85 12.72
N LEU A 108 -0.13 -5.23 13.12
CA LEU A 108 -1.14 -5.76 12.19
C LEU A 108 -1.39 -4.81 11.01
N MET A 109 -1.31 -3.50 11.26
CA MET A 109 -1.50 -2.49 10.23
C MET A 109 -0.40 -2.48 9.16
N PHE A 110 0.80 -3.01 9.47
CA PHE A 110 1.91 -3.06 8.51
C PHE A 110 1.55 -3.84 7.25
N PHE A 111 0.81 -4.95 7.40
CA PHE A 111 0.41 -5.78 6.25
C PHE A 111 -0.38 -4.99 5.22
N VAL A 112 -1.39 -4.24 5.67
CA VAL A 112 -2.22 -3.47 4.75
C VAL A 112 -1.52 -2.19 4.29
N LEU A 113 -0.77 -1.52 5.16
CA LEU A 113 -0.09 -0.29 4.81
C LEU A 113 1.06 -0.51 3.82
N TYR A 114 1.86 -1.59 3.96
CA TYR A 114 2.87 -1.93 2.96
C TYR A 114 2.23 -2.30 1.62
N SER A 115 1.18 -3.10 1.63
CA SER A 115 0.48 -3.44 0.39
C SER A 115 -0.08 -2.20 -0.32
N GLN A 116 -0.69 -1.28 0.43
CA GLN A 116 -1.21 -0.02 -0.10
C GLN A 116 -0.09 0.92 -0.59
N LEU A 117 1.04 0.95 0.12
CA LEU A 117 2.21 1.72 -0.27
C LEU A 117 2.66 1.38 -1.70
N TRP A 118 2.76 0.09 -2.01
CA TRP A 118 3.17 -0.40 -3.32
C TRP A 118 2.08 -0.28 -4.38
N ALA A 119 0.81 -0.31 -3.95
CA ALA A 119 -0.32 -0.14 -4.86
C ALA A 119 -0.60 1.32 -5.24
N MET A 120 -0.24 2.28 -4.38
CA MET A 120 -0.60 3.69 -4.57
C MET A 120 0.58 4.57 -4.97
N LEU A 121 1.83 4.16 -4.70
CA LEU A 121 3.01 4.97 -4.99
C LEU A 121 3.86 4.34 -6.10
N PRO A 122 4.48 5.17 -6.95
CA PRO A 122 5.50 4.69 -7.89
C PRO A 122 6.62 3.93 -7.15
N ALA A 123 7.14 2.86 -7.75
CA ALA A 123 8.07 1.93 -7.11
C ALA A 123 9.25 2.62 -6.40
N ARG A 124 9.84 3.66 -7.01
CA ARG A 124 10.94 4.44 -6.40
C ARG A 124 10.55 5.06 -5.05
N TRP A 125 9.34 5.60 -4.95
CA TRP A 125 8.84 6.22 -3.72
C TRP A 125 8.42 5.18 -2.70
N ALA A 126 7.85 4.06 -3.14
CA ALA A 126 7.52 2.94 -2.28
C ALA A 126 8.78 2.36 -1.61
N VAL A 127 9.88 2.19 -2.35
CA VAL A 127 11.18 1.77 -1.80
C VAL A 127 11.69 2.77 -0.77
N ILE A 128 11.76 4.06 -1.12
CA ILE A 128 12.26 5.11 -0.21
C ILE A 128 11.42 5.14 1.08
N THR A 129 10.10 5.15 0.95
CA THR A 129 9.19 5.19 2.11
C THR A 129 9.33 3.94 2.96
N THR A 130 9.50 2.75 2.36
CA THR A 130 9.78 1.51 3.10
C THR A 130 11.01 1.65 3.98
N PHE A 131 12.13 2.14 3.42
CA PHE A 131 13.37 2.33 4.21
C PHE A 131 13.19 3.39 5.31
N VAL A 132 12.53 4.50 5.01
CA VAL A 132 12.24 5.54 6.01
C VAL A 132 11.39 4.97 7.15
N VAL A 133 10.32 4.25 6.83
CA VAL A 133 9.44 3.63 7.83
C VAL A 133 10.22 2.63 8.69
N VAL A 134 10.89 1.67 8.07
CA VAL A 134 11.63 0.62 8.79
C VAL A 134 12.70 1.23 9.70
N THR A 135 13.47 2.21 9.20
CA THR A 135 14.51 2.88 9.99
C THR A 135 13.90 3.65 11.17
N THR A 136 12.80 4.39 10.92
CA THR A 136 12.13 5.17 11.98
C THR A 136 11.57 4.27 13.08
N PHE A 137 10.89 3.17 12.71
CA PHE A 137 10.38 2.20 13.69
C PHE A 137 11.52 1.50 14.44
N GLY A 138 12.57 1.09 13.74
CA GLY A 138 13.75 0.50 14.37
C GLY A 138 14.40 1.46 15.38
N PHE A 139 14.55 2.74 15.01
CA PHE A 139 15.09 3.77 15.89
C PHE A 139 14.22 3.98 17.13
N VAL A 140 12.88 4.08 16.96
CA VAL A 140 11.96 4.24 18.08
C VAL A 140 12.02 3.04 19.03
N ARG A 141 12.07 1.82 18.51
CA ARG A 141 12.22 0.60 19.34
C ARG A 141 13.55 0.59 20.09
N TRP A 142 14.62 1.02 19.46
CA TRP A 142 15.93 1.11 20.11
C TRP A 142 15.95 2.19 21.19
N ALA A 143 15.31 3.35 20.96
CA ALA A 143 15.16 4.39 21.96
C ALA A 143 14.31 3.94 23.16
N GLN A 144 13.26 3.15 22.93
CA GLN A 144 12.42 2.56 23.98
C GLN A 144 13.17 1.50 24.83
N ALA A 145 14.21 0.88 24.27
CA ALA A 145 15.11 -0.03 24.96
C ALA A 145 16.31 0.72 25.60
N ASP A 146 16.20 2.01 25.88
CA ASP A 146 17.26 2.86 26.45
C ASP A 146 18.59 2.74 25.70
N PHE A 147 18.54 2.55 24.38
CA PHE A 147 19.70 2.35 23.51
C PHE A 147 20.58 1.15 23.89
N ALA A 148 19.98 0.14 24.52
CA ALA A 148 20.70 -1.07 24.92
C ALA A 148 21.26 -1.81 23.70
N THR A 149 22.56 -2.13 23.72
CA THR A 149 23.22 -2.83 22.62
C THR A 149 22.80 -4.29 22.49
N GLY A 150 22.30 -4.90 23.58
CA GLY A 150 21.80 -6.29 23.57
C GLY A 150 20.56 -6.46 22.66
N ASP A 151 19.71 -5.45 22.57
CA ASP A 151 18.48 -5.49 21.76
C ASP A 151 18.71 -5.08 20.31
N LEU A 152 19.83 -4.42 20.02
CA LEU A 152 20.13 -3.89 18.68
C LEU A 152 20.10 -4.98 17.60
N SER A 153 20.61 -6.16 17.89
CA SER A 153 20.63 -7.28 16.93
C SER A 153 19.22 -7.72 16.53
N LEU A 154 18.31 -7.84 17.48
CA LEU A 154 16.91 -8.21 17.21
C LEU A 154 16.17 -7.10 16.46
N ILE A 155 16.43 -5.85 16.78
CA ILE A 155 15.85 -4.69 16.10
C ILE A 155 16.32 -4.66 14.63
N VAL A 156 17.62 -4.83 14.40
CA VAL A 156 18.20 -4.87 13.04
C VAL A 156 17.65 -6.05 12.24
N ILE A 157 17.60 -7.25 12.83
CA ILE A 157 17.05 -8.43 12.17
C ILE A 157 15.57 -8.20 11.80
N SER A 158 14.76 -7.67 12.72
CA SER A 158 13.35 -7.36 12.48
C SER A 158 13.18 -6.31 11.38
N ALA A 159 14.04 -5.29 11.36
CA ALA A 159 14.05 -4.26 10.32
C ALA A 159 14.40 -4.84 8.95
N VAL A 160 15.43 -5.70 8.87
CA VAL A 160 15.83 -6.38 7.63
C VAL A 160 14.72 -7.29 7.12
N ILE A 161 14.11 -8.10 7.99
CA ILE A 161 12.99 -8.98 7.61
C ILE A 161 11.80 -8.14 7.11
N SER A 162 11.44 -7.07 7.82
CA SER A 162 10.33 -6.18 7.43
C SER A 162 10.58 -5.52 6.07
N ALA A 163 11.79 -5.01 5.85
CA ALA A 163 12.18 -4.45 4.55
C ALA A 163 12.14 -5.51 3.44
N ALA A 164 12.70 -6.69 3.69
CA ALA A 164 12.72 -7.78 2.72
C ALA A 164 11.31 -8.25 2.34
N LEU A 165 10.41 -8.39 3.31
CA LEU A 165 9.01 -8.75 3.08
C LEU A 165 8.28 -7.65 2.28
N SER A 166 8.45 -6.38 2.65
CA SER A 166 7.85 -5.25 1.92
C SER A 166 8.34 -5.19 0.48
N LEU A 167 9.67 -5.28 0.26
CA LEU A 167 10.25 -5.25 -1.08
C LEU A 167 9.81 -6.46 -1.92
N SER A 168 9.79 -7.65 -1.33
CA SER A 168 9.34 -8.88 -2.02
C SER A 168 7.88 -8.77 -2.45
N LEU A 169 7.00 -8.29 -1.56
CA LEU A 169 5.61 -8.06 -1.86
C LEU A 169 5.45 -7.00 -2.95
N GLY A 170 6.21 -5.92 -2.88
CA GLY A 170 6.18 -4.85 -3.85
C GLY A 170 6.64 -5.30 -5.25
N LEU A 171 7.74 -6.02 -5.33
CA LEU A 171 8.23 -6.59 -6.58
C LEU A 171 7.21 -7.58 -7.17
N PHE A 172 6.57 -8.38 -6.33
CA PHE A 172 5.51 -9.31 -6.75
C PHE A 172 4.30 -8.57 -7.30
N ILE A 173 3.82 -7.52 -6.61
CA ILE A 173 2.71 -6.68 -7.08
C ILE A 173 3.06 -6.03 -8.42
N ASN A 174 4.23 -5.38 -8.51
CA ASN A 174 4.67 -4.75 -9.75
C ASN A 174 4.76 -5.75 -10.91
N ARG A 175 5.29 -6.95 -10.66
CA ARG A 175 5.36 -7.99 -11.69
C ARG A 175 3.98 -8.42 -12.19
N ILE A 176 3.02 -8.63 -11.28
CA ILE A 176 1.63 -8.97 -11.66
C ILE A 176 1.01 -7.87 -12.52
N VAL A 177 1.21 -6.60 -12.14
CA VAL A 177 0.69 -5.45 -12.88
C VAL A 177 1.30 -5.41 -14.28
N THR A 178 2.63 -5.49 -14.39
CA THR A 178 3.31 -5.48 -15.70
C THR A 178 2.92 -6.67 -16.59
N GLU A 179 2.80 -7.87 -16.01
CA GLU A 179 2.34 -9.05 -16.78
C GLU A 179 0.89 -8.89 -17.26
N ALA A 180 0.03 -8.26 -16.47
CA ALA A 180 -1.36 -8.00 -16.86
C ALA A 180 -1.44 -6.96 -18.01
N GLU A 181 -0.61 -5.91 -17.96
CA GLU A 181 -0.48 -4.92 -19.04
C GLU A 181 -0.01 -5.57 -20.34
N THR A 182 1.07 -6.34 -20.29
CA THR A 182 1.60 -7.03 -21.48
C THR A 182 0.58 -8.00 -22.09
N ARG A 183 -0.17 -8.71 -21.26
CA ARG A 183 -1.24 -9.60 -21.75
C ARG A 183 -2.38 -8.82 -22.41
N ALA A 184 -2.77 -7.67 -21.86
CA ALA A 184 -3.79 -6.82 -22.47
C ALA A 184 -3.37 -6.31 -23.85
N GLU A 185 -2.12 -5.82 -23.97
CA GLU A 185 -1.54 -5.41 -25.26
C GLU A 185 -1.54 -6.55 -26.29
N THR A 186 -1.11 -7.76 -25.90
CA THR A 186 -1.08 -8.92 -26.79
C THR A 186 -2.50 -9.31 -27.27
N ILE A 187 -3.50 -9.23 -26.39
CA ILE A 187 -4.90 -9.52 -26.76
C ILE A 187 -5.40 -8.48 -27.77
N ASP A 188 -5.06 -7.22 -27.62
CA ASP A 188 -5.50 -6.17 -28.55
C ASP A 188 -4.80 -6.29 -29.91
N GLU A 189 -3.52 -6.65 -29.96
CA GLU A 189 -2.80 -6.97 -31.19
C GLU A 189 -3.46 -8.16 -31.92
N LEU A 190 -3.80 -9.23 -31.19
CA LEU A 190 -4.48 -10.40 -31.79
C LEU A 190 -5.87 -10.04 -32.33
N ARG A 191 -6.63 -9.21 -31.62
CA ARG A 191 -7.95 -8.73 -32.11
C ARG A 191 -7.81 -7.89 -33.38
N ALA A 192 -6.81 -7.02 -33.44
CA ALA A 192 -6.54 -6.20 -34.60
C ALA A 192 -6.17 -7.06 -35.80
N ALA A 193 -5.28 -8.05 -35.65
CA ALA A 193 -4.89 -9.00 -36.70
C ALA A 193 -6.08 -9.85 -37.17
N GLN A 194 -6.95 -10.31 -36.28
CA GLN A 194 -8.18 -11.02 -36.62
C GLN A 194 -9.16 -10.16 -37.47
N ALA A 195 -9.30 -8.89 -37.07
CA ALA A 195 -10.17 -7.95 -37.80
C ALA A 195 -9.62 -7.70 -39.24
N GLU A 196 -8.29 -7.59 -39.39
CA GLU A 196 -7.64 -7.40 -40.66
C GLU A 196 -7.82 -8.63 -41.58
N LEU A 197 -7.62 -9.85 -41.05
CA LEU A 197 -7.87 -11.10 -41.75
C LEU A 197 -9.33 -11.19 -42.20
N ALA A 198 -10.29 -10.93 -41.35
CA ALA A 198 -11.71 -10.96 -41.68
C ALA A 198 -12.11 -9.90 -42.74
N ALA A 199 -11.38 -8.78 -42.82
CA ALA A 199 -11.57 -7.77 -43.88
C ALA A 199 -10.97 -8.20 -45.21
N SER A 200 -9.86 -8.96 -45.21
CA SER A 200 -9.20 -9.44 -46.42
C SER A 200 -9.90 -10.64 -47.11
N GLU A 201 -10.73 -11.37 -46.35
CA GLU A 201 -11.53 -12.50 -46.83
C GLU A 201 -12.85 -12.08 -47.50
N ARG A 202 -13.22 -10.79 -47.45
CA ARG A 202 -14.45 -10.24 -48.08
C ARG A 202 -14.17 -9.60 -49.41
#